data_e65757b4488ebc9ca29097ed43296d2d
#
_entry.id   e65757b4488ebc9ca29097ed43296d2d
#
_cell.length_a   1.000
_cell.length_b   1.000
_cell.length_c   1.000
_cell.angle_alpha   90.00
_cell.angle_beta   90.00
_cell.angle_gamma   90.00
#
_symmetry.space_group_name_H-M   'P 1'
#
loop_
_entity.id
_entity.type
_entity.pdbx_description
1 polymer ?
#
loop_
_entity_poly.entity_id
_entity_poly.type
_entity_poly.pdbx_seq_one_letter_code
_entity_poly.pdbx_strand_id
1 'polypeptide(L)'
;MSGLSSREQMVACLMKSIVPAAEWLAGLEKSIAELEPPPLDGRPVIVLPGDGKALSAFSSELGEKLKIQKIYKRDGIALYVSDGHKLEPMGAKSFVTWLEQFIRVQKWAGTGAARKLEDASMTESSASLVLESVFFLRHLNPIRRVNLVRQPVIRENGNLELLPIGYDRVAETVTVGEIDFEEEMPLDDALMILDDLQKEFAWPRTDPLRSRSIALSAQLAVFGDMMLAPAHQRPVWIYGANREGAGKTLLIRLAVCPTFGPAVIGPPPDPSRSDALTKLLASAALAGSPYLIFDNWGKGHVIGNPSLEAFITSSTYSDRVLGVSKMFTVEKQCLVFISGNGARVSPDMRRRSLVIDLEVVEARSEDREIKKPMGEPEILQQRPAILAALWAIVREWDQKGRPDGSFRHGSFSKWSQVFGGIIESIGLPNPCELGKTVVDDTLRDMQKLVVEAIEGALDEHVGKTFTGAELLDFSRERGYFEWILSDEAPEREDLKRQERSKFAKICDRFNGSRFGEIEFLAGEDIRDTETRSRKRTWIIRRAS
;
A
#
# COMPACT_ATOMS: atom_id res chain seq x y z
N MET A 1 -7.50 -43.03 -36.72
CA MET A 1 -8.43 -42.05 -36.21
C MET A 1 -8.18 -40.72 -36.93
N SER A 2 -9.02 -40.44 -37.89
CA SER A 2 -8.89 -39.44 -38.91
C SER A 2 -9.42 -38.09 -38.46
N GLY A 3 -8.65 -37.07 -38.55
CA GLY A 3 -8.79 -35.88 -39.34
C GLY A 3 -10.09 -35.09 -39.22
N LEU A 4 -10.23 -34.33 -38.12
CA LEU A 4 -11.06 -33.11 -38.16
C LEU A 4 -10.29 -32.07 -38.97
N SER A 5 -10.97 -31.38 -39.88
CA SER A 5 -10.36 -30.28 -40.65
C SER A 5 -9.91 -29.15 -39.72
N SER A 6 -8.93 -28.39 -40.16
CA SER A 6 -8.42 -27.21 -39.43
C SER A 6 -9.55 -26.25 -38.96
N ARG A 7 -10.64 -26.20 -39.70
CA ARG A 7 -11.82 -25.39 -39.42
C ARG A 7 -12.67 -25.97 -38.28
N GLU A 8 -12.78 -27.30 -38.19
CA GLU A 8 -13.53 -28.00 -37.10
C GLU A 8 -12.76 -27.97 -35.78
N GLN A 9 -11.42 -28.01 -35.84
CA GLN A 9 -10.57 -27.81 -34.66
C GLN A 9 -10.65 -26.38 -34.14
N MET A 10 -10.72 -25.38 -35.01
CA MET A 10 -10.90 -23.98 -34.66
C MET A 10 -12.29 -23.70 -34.07
N VAL A 11 -13.35 -24.32 -34.64
CA VAL A 11 -14.71 -24.24 -34.10
C VAL A 11 -14.81 -24.95 -32.73
N ALA A 12 -14.17 -26.10 -32.54
CA ALA A 12 -14.14 -26.78 -31.25
C ALA A 12 -13.34 -25.99 -30.18
N CYS A 13 -12.31 -25.25 -30.59
CA CYS A 13 -11.57 -24.36 -29.71
C CYS A 13 -12.37 -23.12 -29.34
N LEU A 14 -13.09 -22.53 -30.30
CA LEU A 14 -14.01 -21.41 -30.07
C LEU A 14 -15.21 -21.81 -29.19
N MET A 15 -15.74 -23.01 -29.38
CA MET A 15 -16.83 -23.51 -28.52
C MET A 15 -16.38 -23.76 -27.09
N LYS A 16 -15.14 -24.20 -26.87
CA LYS A 16 -14.55 -24.33 -25.51
C LYS A 16 -14.31 -22.99 -24.83
N SER A 17 -14.11 -21.91 -25.57
CA SER A 17 -13.97 -20.56 -25.01
C SER A 17 -15.33 -19.85 -24.83
N ILE A 18 -16.39 -20.30 -25.50
CA ILE A 18 -17.75 -19.70 -25.38
C ILE A 18 -18.51 -20.29 -24.17
N VAL A 19 -18.26 -21.55 -23.81
CA VAL A 19 -18.93 -22.18 -22.65
C VAL A 19 -18.63 -21.45 -21.33
N PRO A 20 -17.37 -21.06 -21.01
CA PRO A 20 -17.11 -20.23 -19.85
C PRO A 20 -17.74 -18.83 -19.91
N ALA A 21 -17.86 -18.27 -21.12
CA ALA A 21 -18.53 -16.97 -21.31
C ALA A 21 -20.05 -17.07 -21.11
N ALA A 22 -20.67 -18.18 -21.51
CA ALA A 22 -22.09 -18.42 -21.29
C ALA A 22 -22.42 -18.68 -19.81
N GLU A 23 -21.58 -19.42 -19.09
CA GLU A 23 -21.69 -19.61 -17.64
C GLU A 23 -21.45 -18.29 -16.88
N TRP A 24 -20.49 -17.49 -17.32
CA TRP A 24 -20.24 -16.16 -16.78
C TRP A 24 -21.41 -15.21 -17.04
N LEU A 25 -21.98 -15.21 -18.25
CA LEU A 25 -23.19 -14.45 -18.58
C LEU A 25 -24.41 -14.92 -17.77
N ALA A 26 -24.60 -16.22 -17.58
CA ALA A 26 -25.64 -16.75 -16.73
C ALA A 26 -25.44 -16.38 -15.26
N GLY A 27 -24.20 -16.35 -14.78
CA GLY A 27 -23.83 -15.83 -13.45
C GLY A 27 -24.10 -14.33 -13.33
N LEU A 28 -23.79 -13.56 -14.37
CA LEU A 28 -24.07 -12.12 -14.45
C LEU A 28 -25.58 -11.84 -14.49
N GLU A 29 -26.33 -12.60 -15.30
CA GLU A 29 -27.81 -12.51 -15.36
C GLU A 29 -28.44 -12.87 -14.02
N LYS A 30 -27.92 -13.89 -13.32
CA LYS A 30 -28.35 -14.23 -11.96
C LYS A 30 -28.02 -13.12 -10.96
N SER A 31 -26.82 -12.55 -11.04
CA SER A 31 -26.43 -11.42 -10.19
C SER A 31 -27.20 -10.15 -10.52
N ILE A 32 -27.53 -9.91 -11.79
CA ILE A 32 -28.42 -8.81 -12.22
C ILE A 32 -29.84 -9.05 -11.74
N ALA A 33 -30.36 -10.28 -11.82
CA ALA A 33 -31.69 -10.64 -11.30
C ALA A 33 -31.75 -10.51 -9.77
N GLU A 34 -30.65 -10.78 -9.05
CA GLU A 34 -30.52 -10.53 -7.61
C GLU A 34 -30.39 -9.02 -7.30
N LEU A 35 -30.01 -8.19 -8.29
CA LEU A 35 -29.95 -6.72 -8.21
C LEU A 35 -31.23 -6.05 -8.71
N GLU A 36 -32.19 -6.78 -9.29
CA GLU A 36 -33.51 -6.21 -9.63
C GLU A 36 -34.14 -5.68 -8.35
N PRO A 37 -34.54 -4.40 -8.34
CA PRO A 37 -35.27 -3.86 -7.20
C PRO A 37 -36.52 -4.69 -6.97
N PRO A 38 -36.89 -5.00 -5.73
CA PRO A 38 -38.13 -5.73 -5.45
C PRO A 38 -39.30 -5.03 -6.15
N PRO A 39 -40.30 -5.79 -6.67
CA PRO A 39 -41.40 -5.23 -7.40
C PRO A 39 -42.02 -4.07 -6.64
N LEU A 40 -42.36 -2.99 -7.33
CA LEU A 40 -42.81 -1.70 -6.78
C LEU A 40 -43.88 -1.80 -5.68
N ASP A 41 -44.65 -2.86 -5.68
CA ASP A 41 -45.78 -3.09 -4.76
C ASP A 41 -45.40 -3.69 -3.39
N GLY A 42 -44.16 -4.14 -3.19
CA GLY A 42 -43.69 -4.74 -1.92
C GLY A 42 -42.75 -3.83 -1.08
N ARG A 43 -42.40 -2.65 -1.57
CA ARG A 43 -41.49 -1.75 -0.87
C ARG A 43 -42.17 -1.08 0.32
N PRO A 44 -41.45 -0.95 1.49
CA PRO A 44 -41.99 -0.21 2.62
C PRO A 44 -42.29 1.25 2.23
N VAL A 45 -43.39 1.78 2.71
CA VAL A 45 -43.81 3.17 2.45
C VAL A 45 -43.23 4.10 3.51
N ILE A 46 -42.80 5.29 3.09
CA ILE A 46 -42.46 6.40 3.97
C ILE A 46 -43.15 7.68 3.49
N VAL A 47 -43.70 8.45 4.43
CA VAL A 47 -44.37 9.72 4.13
C VAL A 47 -43.41 10.87 4.40
N LEU A 48 -43.21 11.75 3.41
CA LEU A 48 -42.35 12.94 3.53
C LEU A 48 -42.74 13.84 4.72
N PRO A 49 -41.76 14.60 5.29
CA PRO A 49 -42.05 15.54 6.36
C PRO A 49 -43.08 16.60 5.90
N GLY A 50 -43.91 17.01 6.83
CA GLY A 50 -45.00 17.96 6.66
C GLY A 50 -46.21 17.56 7.53
N ASP A 51 -47.19 18.41 7.67
CA ASP A 51 -48.45 18.12 8.39
C ASP A 51 -48.23 17.55 9.83
N GLY A 52 -47.32 18.15 10.57
CA GLY A 52 -47.02 17.75 11.95
C GLY A 52 -45.91 16.70 12.07
N LYS A 53 -45.38 16.12 10.99
CA LYS A 53 -44.26 15.21 11.03
C LYS A 53 -42.94 15.99 10.92
N ALA A 54 -42.17 16.03 12.03
CA ALA A 54 -40.86 16.68 12.06
C ALA A 54 -39.84 15.93 11.20
N LEU A 55 -38.88 16.67 10.62
CA LEU A 55 -37.76 16.11 9.85
C LEU A 55 -36.91 15.11 10.67
N SER A 56 -36.74 15.34 11.97
CA SER A 56 -36.03 14.42 12.87
C SER A 56 -36.72 13.05 12.99
N ALA A 57 -38.05 13.05 13.15
CA ALA A 57 -38.84 11.83 13.20
C ALA A 57 -38.82 11.07 11.85
N PHE A 58 -38.92 11.81 10.76
CA PHE A 58 -38.78 11.25 9.41
C PHE A 58 -37.39 10.64 9.20
N SER A 59 -36.32 11.36 9.54
CA SER A 59 -34.94 10.90 9.41
C SER A 59 -34.69 9.62 10.22
N SER A 60 -35.25 9.54 11.43
CA SER A 60 -35.15 8.35 12.27
C SER A 60 -35.90 7.15 11.67
N GLU A 61 -37.15 7.34 11.22
CA GLU A 61 -37.93 6.29 10.57
C GLU A 61 -37.26 5.78 9.29
N LEU A 62 -36.73 6.70 8.48
CA LEU A 62 -36.00 6.36 7.27
C LEU A 62 -34.75 5.54 7.55
N GLY A 63 -33.95 5.96 8.55
CA GLY A 63 -32.76 5.23 8.96
C GLY A 63 -33.09 3.82 9.46
N GLU A 64 -34.18 3.66 10.21
CA GLU A 64 -34.63 2.33 10.65
C GLU A 64 -35.04 1.42 9.48
N LYS A 65 -35.73 1.96 8.49
CA LYS A 65 -36.11 1.19 7.28
C LYS A 65 -34.93 0.82 6.39
N LEU A 66 -33.86 1.63 6.40
CA LEU A 66 -32.66 1.46 5.56
C LEU A 66 -31.49 0.76 6.25
N LYS A 67 -31.58 0.47 7.54
CA LYS A 67 -30.46 -0.10 8.32
C LYS A 67 -29.90 -1.42 7.78
N ILE A 68 -30.69 -2.17 7.01
CA ILE A 68 -30.30 -3.45 6.41
C ILE A 68 -29.79 -3.31 4.97
N GLN A 69 -29.88 -2.11 4.40
CA GLN A 69 -29.43 -1.84 3.03
C GLN A 69 -27.94 -1.54 3.00
N LYS A 70 -27.34 -1.52 1.81
CA LYS A 70 -25.90 -1.29 1.57
C LYS A 70 -25.50 0.18 1.79
N ILE A 71 -26.05 0.83 2.84
CA ILE A 71 -25.68 2.17 3.29
C ILE A 71 -25.12 2.11 4.71
N TYR A 72 -24.05 2.81 4.92
CA TYR A 72 -23.23 2.76 6.13
C TYR A 72 -22.88 4.16 6.59
N LYS A 73 -22.18 4.28 7.73
CA LYS A 73 -21.62 5.55 8.21
C LYS A 73 -20.16 5.43 8.56
N ARG A 74 -19.42 6.51 8.32
CA ARG A 74 -18.04 6.68 8.77
C ARG A 74 -17.80 8.15 9.11
N ASP A 75 -17.37 8.43 10.33
CA ASP A 75 -17.11 9.80 10.83
C ASP A 75 -18.25 10.80 10.51
N GLY A 76 -19.49 10.40 10.75
CA GLY A 76 -20.65 11.25 10.51
C GLY A 76 -21.00 11.48 9.04
N ILE A 77 -20.45 10.70 8.13
CA ILE A 77 -20.74 10.72 6.70
C ILE A 77 -21.48 9.43 6.31
N ALA A 78 -22.58 9.54 5.60
CA ALA A 78 -23.25 8.39 5.00
C ALA A 78 -22.46 7.93 3.76
N LEU A 79 -22.17 6.62 3.70
CA LEU A 79 -21.41 5.97 2.63
C LEU A 79 -22.22 4.82 2.05
N TYR A 80 -21.99 4.49 0.80
CA TYR A 80 -22.52 3.27 0.18
C TYR A 80 -21.41 2.46 -0.48
N VAL A 81 -21.65 1.18 -0.67
CA VAL A 81 -20.75 0.33 -1.44
C VAL A 81 -21.19 0.37 -2.89
N SER A 82 -20.36 0.97 -3.76
CA SER A 82 -20.62 1.06 -5.20
C SER A 82 -20.46 -0.31 -5.89
N ASP A 83 -20.92 -0.41 -7.14
CA ASP A 83 -20.76 -1.62 -7.96
C ASP A 83 -19.31 -2.02 -8.17
N GLY A 84 -18.39 -1.04 -8.11
CA GLY A 84 -16.95 -1.27 -8.08
C GLY A 84 -16.40 -1.70 -6.71
N HIS A 85 -17.25 -2.07 -5.77
CA HIS A 85 -16.90 -2.50 -4.41
C HIS A 85 -16.06 -1.47 -3.62
N LYS A 86 -16.30 -0.18 -3.87
CA LYS A 86 -15.65 0.93 -3.18
C LYS A 86 -16.62 1.63 -2.24
N LEU A 87 -16.06 2.17 -1.15
CA LEU A 87 -16.82 3.07 -0.28
C LEU A 87 -16.83 4.46 -0.90
N GLU A 88 -18.04 4.94 -1.19
CA GLU A 88 -18.25 6.26 -1.74
C GLU A 88 -19.22 7.08 -0.87
N PRO A 89 -18.98 8.38 -0.70
CA PRO A 89 -19.92 9.26 -0.02
C PRO A 89 -21.26 9.28 -0.75
N MET A 90 -22.36 9.13 0.00
CA MET A 90 -23.71 9.23 -0.55
C MET A 90 -24.06 10.70 -0.79
N GLY A 91 -24.06 11.12 -2.04
CA GLY A 91 -24.51 12.46 -2.44
C GLY A 91 -26.03 12.62 -2.35
N ALA A 92 -26.53 13.82 -2.03
CA ALA A 92 -27.96 14.08 -1.89
C ALA A 92 -28.74 13.74 -3.16
N LYS A 93 -28.22 14.08 -4.33
CA LYS A 93 -28.84 13.78 -5.63
C LYS A 93 -28.93 12.28 -5.90
N SER A 94 -27.83 11.56 -5.67
CA SER A 94 -27.79 10.10 -5.84
C SER A 94 -28.64 9.38 -4.80
N PHE A 95 -28.74 9.94 -3.59
CA PHE A 95 -29.57 9.36 -2.53
C PHE A 95 -31.06 9.32 -2.89
N VAL A 96 -31.59 10.33 -3.58
CA VAL A 96 -33.01 10.35 -4.00
C VAL A 96 -33.36 9.15 -4.86
N THR A 97 -32.58 8.91 -5.92
CA THR A 97 -32.81 7.80 -6.84
C THR A 97 -32.48 6.44 -6.24
N TRP A 98 -31.41 6.36 -5.43
CA TRP A 98 -31.03 5.16 -4.71
C TRP A 98 -32.10 4.75 -3.69
N LEU A 99 -32.65 5.71 -2.95
CA LEU A 99 -33.70 5.47 -1.96
C LEU A 99 -34.95 4.82 -2.58
N GLU A 100 -35.35 5.29 -3.75
CA GLU A 100 -36.55 4.81 -4.45
C GLU A 100 -36.46 3.33 -4.90
N GLN A 101 -35.27 2.75 -4.93
CA GLN A 101 -35.11 1.31 -5.15
C GLN A 101 -35.62 0.47 -3.97
N PHE A 102 -35.53 0.99 -2.75
CA PHE A 102 -35.80 0.25 -1.51
C PHE A 102 -37.09 0.71 -0.80
N ILE A 103 -37.50 1.97 -1.01
CA ILE A 103 -38.60 2.59 -0.28
C ILE A 103 -39.51 3.33 -1.25
N ARG A 104 -40.83 3.16 -1.06
CA ARG A 104 -41.84 3.95 -1.75
C ARG A 104 -42.08 5.24 -0.98
N VAL A 105 -41.71 6.36 -1.55
CA VAL A 105 -41.82 7.68 -0.93
C VAL A 105 -43.18 8.27 -1.31
N GLN A 106 -43.94 8.75 -0.32
CA GLN A 106 -45.28 9.36 -0.53
C GLN A 106 -45.38 10.71 0.18
N LYS A 107 -46.29 11.53 -0.29
CA LYS A 107 -46.67 12.79 0.35
C LYS A 107 -48.18 12.90 0.45
N TRP A 108 -48.64 13.69 1.41
CA TRP A 108 -50.05 14.06 1.48
C TRP A 108 -50.38 15.10 0.39
N ALA A 109 -51.39 14.85 -0.42
CA ALA A 109 -51.94 15.77 -1.43
C ALA A 109 -53.42 16.02 -1.20
N GLY A 110 -53.90 17.19 -1.58
CA GLY A 110 -55.30 17.62 -1.34
C GLY A 110 -55.51 18.27 0.02
N THR A 111 -56.74 18.74 0.25
CA THR A 111 -57.18 19.41 1.49
C THR A 111 -58.45 18.80 2.03
N GLY A 112 -58.64 18.84 3.34
CA GLY A 112 -59.85 18.34 4.00
C GLY A 112 -60.16 16.86 3.72
N ALA A 113 -61.40 16.54 3.39
CA ALA A 113 -61.84 15.16 3.13
C ALA A 113 -61.28 14.55 1.82
N ALA A 114 -60.75 15.36 0.90
CA ALA A 114 -60.12 14.91 -0.36
C ALA A 114 -58.60 14.62 -0.20
N ARG A 115 -58.09 14.62 1.01
CA ARG A 115 -56.67 14.37 1.29
C ARG A 115 -56.32 12.90 1.08
N LYS A 116 -55.32 12.64 0.26
CA LYS A 116 -54.84 11.28 -0.07
C LYS A 116 -53.30 11.25 -0.12
N LEU A 117 -52.75 10.06 0.05
CA LEU A 117 -51.33 9.81 -0.18
C LEU A 117 -51.06 9.62 -1.66
N GLU A 118 -50.11 10.33 -2.20
CA GLU A 118 -49.64 10.20 -3.57
C GLU A 118 -48.11 9.92 -3.58
N ASP A 119 -47.68 9.17 -4.57
CA ASP A 119 -46.26 8.90 -4.77
C ASP A 119 -45.52 10.22 -5.05
N ALA A 120 -44.38 10.35 -4.47
CA ALA A 120 -43.55 11.55 -4.58
C ALA A 120 -42.06 11.18 -4.44
N SER A 121 -41.22 12.00 -5.04
CA SER A 121 -39.76 11.93 -4.80
C SER A 121 -39.35 12.93 -3.73
N MET A 122 -38.32 12.58 -2.98
CA MET A 122 -37.66 13.50 -2.06
C MET A 122 -36.94 14.59 -2.85
N THR A 123 -36.95 15.82 -2.37
CA THR A 123 -36.11 16.89 -2.96
C THR A 123 -34.64 16.72 -2.56
N GLU A 124 -33.72 17.17 -3.42
CA GLU A 124 -32.29 17.15 -3.12
C GLU A 124 -31.95 17.90 -1.80
N SER A 125 -32.62 19.03 -1.56
CA SER A 125 -32.47 19.77 -0.30
C SER A 125 -32.89 18.94 0.93
N SER A 126 -34.01 18.23 0.85
CA SER A 126 -34.47 17.34 1.93
C SER A 126 -33.51 16.14 2.12
N ALA A 127 -33.01 15.59 1.01
CA ALA A 127 -32.02 14.51 1.04
C ALA A 127 -30.72 14.93 1.73
N SER A 128 -30.21 16.14 1.44
CA SER A 128 -29.03 16.70 2.13
C SER A 128 -29.24 16.78 3.64
N LEU A 129 -30.36 17.34 4.07
CA LEU A 129 -30.69 17.45 5.50
C LEU A 129 -30.80 16.09 6.19
N VAL A 130 -31.35 15.09 5.50
CA VAL A 130 -31.44 13.72 6.04
C VAL A 130 -30.06 13.08 6.16
N LEU A 131 -29.24 13.16 5.13
CA LEU A 131 -27.89 12.56 5.13
C LEU A 131 -26.97 13.16 6.21
N GLU A 132 -27.20 14.39 6.61
CA GLU A 132 -26.49 15.09 7.69
C GLU A 132 -27.15 14.89 9.06
N SER A 133 -28.37 14.32 9.10
CA SER A 133 -29.14 14.17 10.34
C SER A 133 -28.56 13.11 11.27
N VAL A 134 -28.25 13.48 12.49
CA VAL A 134 -27.87 12.54 13.56
C VAL A 134 -28.94 11.45 13.75
N PHE A 135 -30.22 11.79 13.59
CA PHE A 135 -31.33 10.85 13.71
C PHE A 135 -31.38 9.80 12.60
N PHE A 136 -30.84 10.09 11.42
CA PHE A 136 -30.63 9.13 10.34
C PHE A 136 -29.37 8.31 10.57
N LEU A 137 -28.24 8.99 10.76
CA LEU A 137 -26.91 8.37 10.85
C LEU A 137 -26.79 7.38 12.01
N ARG A 138 -27.52 7.59 13.14
CA ARG A 138 -27.46 6.65 14.28
C ARG A 138 -27.95 5.23 13.93
N HIS A 139 -28.82 5.08 12.93
CA HIS A 139 -29.35 3.79 12.51
C HIS A 139 -28.44 3.06 11.54
N LEU A 140 -27.52 3.79 10.87
CA LEU A 140 -26.59 3.19 9.92
C LEU A 140 -25.49 2.43 10.65
N ASN A 141 -25.12 1.27 10.10
CA ASN A 141 -23.99 0.51 10.58
C ASN A 141 -22.67 1.27 10.32
N PRO A 142 -21.74 1.29 11.28
CA PRO A 142 -20.41 1.83 11.03
C PRO A 142 -19.67 0.96 9.99
N ILE A 143 -18.79 1.57 9.18
CA ILE A 143 -17.97 0.83 8.21
C ILE A 143 -16.55 1.37 8.17
N ARG A 144 -15.58 0.46 8.19
CA ARG A 144 -14.15 0.79 8.04
C ARG A 144 -13.68 0.61 6.61
N ARG A 145 -14.03 -0.53 5.98
CA ARG A 145 -13.60 -0.86 4.63
C ARG A 145 -14.46 -1.93 3.98
N VAL A 146 -14.21 -2.16 2.69
CA VAL A 146 -14.74 -3.29 1.92
C VAL A 146 -13.60 -4.24 1.58
N ASN A 147 -13.78 -5.52 1.82
CA ASN A 147 -12.88 -6.58 1.40
C ASN A 147 -13.48 -7.32 0.20
N LEU A 148 -12.67 -7.58 -0.83
CA LEU A 148 -13.12 -8.36 -1.99
C LEU A 148 -13.14 -9.86 -1.67
N VAL A 149 -12.22 -10.31 -0.83
CA VAL A 149 -12.09 -11.73 -0.44
C VAL A 149 -12.21 -11.88 1.08
N ARG A 150 -12.47 -13.08 1.52
CA ARG A 150 -12.47 -13.42 2.95
C ARG A 150 -11.04 -13.29 3.50
N GLN A 151 -10.87 -12.44 4.49
CA GLN A 151 -9.56 -12.18 5.12
C GLN A 151 -9.53 -12.75 6.54
N PRO A 152 -8.35 -13.20 7.02
CA PRO A 152 -8.22 -13.71 8.37
C PRO A 152 -8.39 -12.59 9.42
N VAL A 153 -9.05 -12.93 10.52
CA VAL A 153 -9.25 -12.07 11.68
C VAL A 153 -9.02 -12.87 12.96
N ILE A 154 -8.46 -12.22 13.97
CA ILE A 154 -8.39 -12.79 15.32
C ILE A 154 -9.51 -12.15 16.13
N ARG A 155 -10.47 -12.97 16.58
CA ARG A 155 -11.60 -12.52 17.38
C ARG A 155 -11.19 -12.24 18.84
N GLU A 156 -12.02 -11.52 19.58
CA GLU A 156 -11.79 -11.23 21.00
C GLU A 156 -11.64 -12.50 21.86
N ASN A 157 -12.32 -13.58 21.51
CA ASN A 157 -12.18 -14.88 22.16
C ASN A 157 -10.86 -15.61 21.80
N GLY A 158 -10.02 -15.00 20.97
CA GLY A 158 -8.75 -15.55 20.51
C GLY A 158 -8.86 -16.44 19.28
N ASN A 159 -10.04 -16.74 18.74
CA ASN A 159 -10.17 -17.58 17.55
C ASN A 159 -9.66 -16.87 16.30
N LEU A 160 -8.87 -17.59 15.49
CA LEU A 160 -8.50 -17.20 14.13
C LEU A 160 -9.54 -17.76 13.16
N GLU A 161 -10.12 -16.91 12.35
CA GLU A 161 -11.12 -17.30 11.36
C GLU A 161 -11.09 -16.37 10.14
N LEU A 162 -11.66 -16.82 9.03
CA LEU A 162 -11.91 -15.99 7.86
C LEU A 162 -13.20 -15.21 8.05
N LEU A 163 -13.16 -13.89 7.77
CA LEU A 163 -14.36 -13.05 7.81
C LEU A 163 -15.48 -13.65 6.95
N PRO A 164 -16.73 -13.66 7.43
CA PRO A 164 -17.87 -14.13 6.65
C PRO A 164 -18.16 -13.19 5.47
N ILE A 165 -18.81 -13.70 4.44
CA ILE A 165 -19.37 -12.88 3.36
C ILE A 165 -20.49 -12.02 3.94
N GLY A 166 -20.58 -10.77 3.50
CA GLY A 166 -21.52 -9.79 4.01
C GLY A 166 -20.91 -8.85 5.04
N TYR A 167 -21.76 -8.22 5.84
CA TYR A 167 -21.33 -7.25 6.86
C TYR A 167 -20.99 -7.92 8.18
N ASP A 168 -19.76 -7.77 8.61
CA ASP A 168 -19.31 -8.17 9.94
C ASP A 168 -19.35 -6.97 10.89
N ARG A 169 -20.17 -7.08 11.94
CA ARG A 169 -20.43 -5.98 12.89
C ARG A 169 -19.22 -5.69 13.78
N VAL A 170 -18.44 -6.71 14.15
CA VAL A 170 -17.28 -6.56 15.03
C VAL A 170 -16.11 -5.94 14.29
N ALA A 171 -15.85 -6.43 13.10
CA ALA A 171 -14.80 -5.88 12.22
C ALA A 171 -15.25 -4.57 11.53
N GLU A 172 -16.54 -4.21 11.59
CA GLU A 172 -17.12 -3.07 10.86
C GLU A 172 -16.76 -3.08 9.36
N THR A 173 -16.83 -4.24 8.73
CA THR A 173 -16.31 -4.48 7.39
C THR A 173 -17.32 -5.27 6.57
N VAL A 174 -17.44 -4.92 5.28
CA VAL A 174 -18.18 -5.72 4.31
C VAL A 174 -17.20 -6.60 3.55
N THR A 175 -17.48 -7.89 3.48
CA THR A 175 -16.75 -8.84 2.63
C THR A 175 -17.62 -9.23 1.46
N VAL A 176 -17.15 -8.99 0.24
CA VAL A 176 -17.90 -9.27 -0.99
C VAL A 176 -17.89 -10.77 -1.30
N GLY A 177 -16.74 -11.44 -1.11
CA GLY A 177 -16.56 -12.85 -1.44
C GLY A 177 -16.46 -13.07 -2.96
N GLU A 178 -15.76 -12.18 -3.65
CA GLU A 178 -15.54 -12.25 -5.11
C GLU A 178 -14.84 -13.55 -5.55
N ILE A 179 -13.94 -14.06 -4.72
CA ILE A 179 -13.17 -15.27 -4.98
C ILE A 179 -13.34 -16.22 -3.80
N ASP A 180 -13.69 -17.45 -4.11
CA ASP A 180 -13.60 -18.56 -3.19
C ASP A 180 -12.25 -19.29 -3.36
N PHE A 181 -11.70 -19.85 -2.28
CA PHE A 181 -10.43 -20.56 -2.28
C PHE A 181 -10.44 -21.71 -1.29
N GLU A 182 -9.55 -22.69 -1.51
CA GLU A 182 -9.42 -23.87 -0.67
C GLU A 182 -8.90 -23.51 0.72
N GLU A 183 -9.70 -23.77 1.76
CA GLU A 183 -9.33 -23.44 3.14
C GLU A 183 -8.41 -24.51 3.78
N GLU A 184 -8.39 -25.73 3.27
CA GLU A 184 -7.66 -26.87 3.84
C GLU A 184 -6.40 -27.24 3.04
N MET A 185 -5.88 -26.33 2.21
CA MET A 185 -4.64 -26.55 1.46
C MET A 185 -3.50 -27.00 2.38
N PRO A 186 -2.75 -28.08 2.07
CA PRO A 186 -1.56 -28.51 2.81
C PRO A 186 -0.45 -27.44 2.74
N LEU A 187 0.35 -27.33 3.80
CA LEU A 187 1.44 -26.35 3.85
C LEU A 187 2.48 -26.57 2.75
N ASP A 188 2.86 -27.82 2.46
CA ASP A 188 3.87 -28.11 1.45
C ASP A 188 3.42 -27.67 0.05
N ASP A 189 2.14 -27.86 -0.28
CA ASP A 189 1.56 -27.39 -1.55
C ASP A 189 1.54 -25.85 -1.60
N ALA A 190 1.21 -25.21 -0.48
CA ALA A 190 1.23 -23.77 -0.35
C ALA A 190 2.63 -23.19 -0.58
N LEU A 191 3.65 -23.78 0.03
CA LEU A 191 5.05 -23.37 -0.14
C LEU A 191 5.54 -23.57 -1.58
N MET A 192 5.15 -24.66 -2.25
CA MET A 192 5.47 -24.89 -3.65
C MET A 192 4.86 -23.82 -4.56
N ILE A 193 3.59 -23.46 -4.35
CA ILE A 193 2.90 -22.42 -5.13
C ILE A 193 3.64 -21.08 -4.97
N LEU A 194 3.93 -20.68 -3.73
CA LEU A 194 4.59 -19.39 -3.46
C LEU A 194 6.04 -19.36 -3.93
N ASP A 195 6.76 -20.47 -3.88
CA ASP A 195 8.09 -20.57 -4.45
C ASP A 195 8.05 -20.43 -5.98
N ASP A 196 7.13 -21.13 -6.64
CA ASP A 196 6.94 -21.07 -8.10
C ASP A 196 6.66 -19.64 -8.58
N LEU A 197 5.86 -18.89 -7.84
CA LEU A 197 5.55 -17.49 -8.13
C LEU A 197 6.74 -16.54 -7.94
N GLN A 198 7.66 -16.88 -7.05
CA GLN A 198 8.77 -15.99 -6.70
C GLN A 198 10.10 -16.35 -7.36
N LYS A 199 10.26 -17.54 -7.91
CA LYS A 199 11.55 -18.05 -8.40
C LYS A 199 12.16 -17.27 -9.56
N GLU A 200 11.34 -16.66 -10.40
CA GLU A 200 11.79 -15.91 -11.59
C GLU A 200 12.19 -14.45 -11.30
N PHE A 201 12.02 -13.96 -10.06
CA PHE A 201 12.48 -12.62 -9.71
C PHE A 201 14.00 -12.58 -9.52
N ALA A 202 14.59 -11.42 -9.83
CA ALA A 202 16.03 -11.18 -9.73
C ALA A 202 16.45 -10.94 -8.26
N TRP A 203 16.43 -11.99 -7.44
CA TRP A 203 16.81 -11.89 -6.04
C TRP A 203 18.32 -11.60 -5.89
N PRO A 204 18.75 -10.82 -4.87
CA PRO A 204 20.15 -10.54 -4.61
C PRO A 204 20.94 -11.82 -4.37
N ARG A 205 22.14 -11.92 -4.97
CA ARG A 205 23.01 -13.09 -4.77
C ARG A 205 23.53 -13.24 -3.33
N THR A 206 23.69 -12.12 -2.64
CA THR A 206 24.26 -12.09 -1.29
C THR A 206 23.30 -12.52 -0.20
N ASP A 207 21.99 -12.21 -0.36
CA ASP A 207 20.95 -12.52 0.62
C ASP A 207 19.58 -12.66 -0.04
N PRO A 208 19.38 -13.71 -0.86
CA PRO A 208 18.13 -13.89 -1.58
C PRO A 208 16.94 -14.18 -0.64
N LEU A 209 17.19 -14.93 0.45
CA LEU A 209 16.13 -15.35 1.36
C LEU A 209 15.52 -14.18 2.13
N ARG A 210 16.32 -13.20 2.48
CA ARG A 210 15.83 -11.99 3.15
C ARG A 210 14.85 -11.21 2.26
N SER A 211 15.23 -10.88 1.04
CA SER A 211 14.35 -10.14 0.12
C SER A 211 13.08 -10.93 -0.20
N ARG A 212 13.17 -12.26 -0.36
CA ARG A 212 12.02 -13.16 -0.54
C ARG A 212 11.11 -13.18 0.69
N SER A 213 11.68 -13.26 1.88
CA SER A 213 10.94 -13.22 3.14
C SER A 213 10.17 -11.91 3.31
N ILE A 214 10.80 -10.76 3.00
CA ILE A 214 10.14 -9.45 3.03
C ILE A 214 9.04 -9.38 1.97
N ALA A 215 9.26 -9.91 0.76
CA ALA A 215 8.25 -9.93 -0.29
C ALA A 215 7.04 -10.79 0.11
N LEU A 216 7.25 -11.97 0.71
CA LEU A 216 6.18 -12.80 1.23
C LEU A 216 5.46 -12.12 2.41
N SER A 217 6.19 -11.41 3.28
CA SER A 217 5.58 -10.65 4.36
C SER A 217 4.65 -9.54 3.85
N ALA A 218 4.93 -8.97 2.68
CA ALA A 218 4.05 -8.01 2.03
C ALA A 218 2.73 -8.66 1.58
N GLN A 219 2.79 -9.85 0.95
CA GLN A 219 1.61 -10.62 0.55
C GLN A 219 0.76 -11.02 1.75
N LEU A 220 1.40 -11.56 2.79
CA LEU A 220 0.74 -11.94 4.05
C LEU A 220 0.12 -10.73 4.75
N ALA A 221 0.80 -9.57 4.78
CA ALA A 221 0.27 -8.36 5.38
C ALA A 221 -0.95 -7.82 4.62
N VAL A 222 -0.97 -7.90 3.28
CA VAL A 222 -2.13 -7.52 2.47
C VAL A 222 -3.31 -8.43 2.74
N PHE A 223 -3.11 -9.74 2.80
CA PHE A 223 -4.15 -10.72 3.08
C PHE A 223 -4.59 -10.69 4.55
N GLY A 224 -3.64 -10.56 5.49
CA GLY A 224 -3.85 -10.70 6.92
C GLY A 224 -3.98 -9.38 7.70
N ASP A 225 -4.11 -8.23 7.03
CA ASP A 225 -4.15 -6.91 7.70
C ASP A 225 -5.23 -6.81 8.79
N MET A 226 -6.35 -7.54 8.62
CA MET A 226 -7.45 -7.58 9.58
C MET A 226 -7.11 -8.32 10.88
N MET A 227 -6.02 -9.07 10.94
CA MET A 227 -5.53 -9.67 12.20
C MET A 227 -4.94 -8.63 13.17
N LEU A 228 -4.64 -7.43 12.69
CA LEU A 228 -4.15 -6.33 13.52
C LEU A 228 -5.21 -5.25 13.70
N ALA A 229 -5.37 -4.78 14.93
CA ALA A 229 -6.21 -3.62 15.18
C ALA A 229 -5.70 -2.36 14.43
N PRO A 230 -6.59 -1.41 14.08
CA PRO A 230 -6.23 -0.18 13.37
C PRO A 230 -5.13 0.63 14.07
N ALA A 231 -5.12 0.61 15.42
CA ALA A 231 -4.14 1.32 16.23
C ALA A 231 -2.68 0.85 16.03
N HIS A 232 -2.48 -0.38 15.54
CA HIS A 232 -1.13 -0.88 15.31
C HIS A 232 -0.55 -0.33 14.01
N GLN A 233 0.71 0.06 14.06
CA GLN A 233 1.44 0.57 12.91
C GLN A 233 1.89 -0.57 11.99
N ARG A 234 1.98 -0.27 10.69
CA ARG A 234 2.44 -1.16 9.62
C ARG A 234 3.71 -0.59 9.00
N PRO A 235 4.64 -1.45 8.55
CA PRO A 235 5.78 -0.98 7.78
C PRO A 235 5.36 -0.45 6.42
N VAL A 236 6.26 0.29 5.78
CA VAL A 236 6.21 0.59 4.35
C VAL A 236 7.08 -0.42 3.63
N TRP A 237 6.62 -0.97 2.52
CA TRP A 237 7.45 -1.81 1.66
C TRP A 237 8.06 -0.97 0.55
N ILE A 238 9.39 -0.97 0.49
CA ILE A 238 10.15 -0.25 -0.54
C ILE A 238 10.82 -1.28 -1.45
N TYR A 239 10.50 -1.21 -2.73
CA TYR A 239 11.02 -2.11 -3.75
C TYR A 239 12.12 -1.40 -4.53
N GLY A 240 13.37 -1.77 -4.24
CA GLY A 240 14.56 -1.28 -4.91
C GLY A 240 15.06 -2.24 -5.98
N ALA A 241 15.83 -1.73 -6.94
CA ALA A 241 16.58 -2.54 -7.86
C ALA A 241 17.80 -1.76 -8.37
N ASN A 242 18.83 -2.49 -8.77
CA ASN A 242 20.01 -1.92 -9.41
C ASN A 242 19.74 -1.48 -10.86
N ARG A 243 18.71 -2.05 -11.52
CA ARG A 243 18.34 -1.74 -12.92
C ARG A 243 16.84 -1.57 -13.10
N GLU A 244 16.46 -0.87 -14.16
CA GLU A 244 15.07 -0.80 -14.66
C GLU A 244 14.65 -2.17 -15.21
N GLY A 245 13.36 -2.46 -15.24
CA GLY A 245 12.86 -3.75 -15.74
C GLY A 245 13.11 -4.96 -14.83
N ALA A 246 13.59 -4.77 -13.60
CA ALA A 246 13.87 -5.85 -12.65
C ALA A 246 12.63 -6.57 -12.08
N GLY A 247 11.40 -6.09 -12.36
CA GLY A 247 10.15 -6.70 -11.89
C GLY A 247 9.56 -6.11 -10.61
N LYS A 248 10.03 -4.94 -10.13
CA LYS A 248 9.53 -4.29 -8.89
C LYS A 248 8.03 -4.13 -8.83
N THR A 249 7.44 -3.51 -9.87
CA THR A 249 6.00 -3.26 -9.96
C THR A 249 5.20 -4.57 -10.03
N LEU A 250 5.75 -5.59 -10.71
CA LEU A 250 5.14 -6.91 -10.77
C LEU A 250 5.13 -7.58 -9.38
N LEU A 251 6.20 -7.42 -8.61
CA LEU A 251 6.28 -7.96 -7.24
C LEU A 251 5.30 -7.26 -6.28
N ILE A 252 5.07 -5.94 -6.47
CA ILE A 252 3.99 -5.22 -5.76
C ILE A 252 2.62 -5.77 -6.16
N ARG A 253 2.38 -6.00 -7.46
CA ARG A 253 1.13 -6.60 -7.94
C ARG A 253 0.92 -7.99 -7.35
N LEU A 254 1.96 -8.81 -7.27
CA LEU A 254 1.89 -10.12 -6.63
C LEU A 254 1.49 -10.03 -5.14
N ALA A 255 1.85 -8.95 -4.45
CA ALA A 255 1.41 -8.74 -3.07
C ALA A 255 -0.06 -8.30 -2.98
N VAL A 256 -0.54 -7.45 -3.88
CA VAL A 256 -1.84 -6.76 -3.76
C VAL A 256 -2.96 -7.46 -4.53
N CYS A 257 -2.69 -7.90 -5.77
CA CYS A 257 -3.74 -8.42 -6.66
C CYS A 257 -4.47 -9.66 -6.14
N PRO A 258 -3.84 -10.60 -5.43
CA PRO A 258 -4.57 -11.77 -4.91
C PRO A 258 -5.74 -11.36 -4.01
N THR A 259 -5.55 -10.37 -3.17
CA THR A 259 -6.55 -9.92 -2.19
C THR A 259 -7.52 -8.89 -2.78
N PHE A 260 -7.02 -7.92 -3.55
CA PHE A 260 -7.81 -6.74 -3.98
C PHE A 260 -8.09 -6.67 -5.48
N GLY A 261 -7.83 -7.74 -6.25
CA GLY A 261 -8.01 -7.71 -7.70
C GLY A 261 -6.98 -6.83 -8.41
N PRO A 262 -7.28 -6.28 -9.60
CA PRO A 262 -6.36 -5.45 -10.36
C PRO A 262 -5.81 -4.29 -9.53
N ALA A 263 -4.46 -4.15 -9.49
CA ALA A 263 -3.82 -3.14 -8.67
C ALA A 263 -4.03 -1.73 -9.23
N VAL A 264 -4.51 -0.82 -8.37
CA VAL A 264 -4.56 0.61 -8.71
C VAL A 264 -3.21 1.24 -8.37
N ILE A 265 -2.47 1.60 -9.40
CA ILE A 265 -1.12 2.16 -9.30
C ILE A 265 -1.16 3.61 -9.74
N GLY A 266 -0.69 4.51 -8.88
CA GLY A 266 -0.52 5.92 -9.20
C GLY A 266 0.95 6.32 -9.33
N PRO A 267 1.27 7.36 -10.13
CA PRO A 267 2.60 7.96 -10.09
C PRO A 267 2.83 8.57 -8.71
N PRO A 268 4.10 8.64 -8.24
CA PRO A 268 4.41 9.39 -7.04
C PRO A 268 4.04 10.86 -7.25
N PRO A 269 3.53 11.54 -6.22
CA PRO A 269 3.23 12.94 -6.32
C PRO A 269 4.51 13.74 -6.61
N ASP A 270 4.38 14.79 -7.42
CA ASP A 270 5.48 15.68 -7.76
C ASP A 270 6.10 16.28 -6.47
N PRO A 271 7.40 16.07 -6.21
CA PRO A 271 8.05 16.57 -5.00
C PRO A 271 8.05 18.09 -4.88
N SER A 272 7.90 18.82 -6.00
CA SER A 272 7.78 20.27 -6.02
C SER A 272 6.42 20.78 -5.55
N ARG A 273 5.41 19.90 -5.47
CA ARG A 273 4.04 20.21 -5.04
C ARG A 273 3.74 19.57 -3.69
N SER A 274 4.13 20.25 -2.62
CA SER A 274 3.99 19.74 -1.24
C SER A 274 2.55 19.39 -0.84
N ASP A 275 1.54 20.01 -1.44
CA ASP A 275 0.13 19.81 -1.15
C ASP A 275 -0.49 18.60 -1.90
N ALA A 276 0.09 18.18 -3.01
CA ALA A 276 -0.45 17.10 -3.82
C ALA A 276 -0.45 15.76 -3.08
N LEU A 277 0.65 15.44 -2.39
CA LEU A 277 0.77 14.24 -1.57
C LEU A 277 -0.22 14.27 -0.39
N THR A 278 -0.32 15.39 0.32
CA THR A 278 -1.25 15.53 1.45
C THR A 278 -2.70 15.31 1.00
N LYS A 279 -3.11 15.91 -0.12
CA LYS A 279 -4.46 15.70 -0.70
C LYS A 279 -4.74 14.24 -1.06
N LEU A 280 -3.74 13.54 -1.64
CA LEU A 280 -3.86 12.12 -1.99
C LEU A 280 -4.02 11.26 -0.73
N LEU A 281 -3.20 11.51 0.30
CA LEU A 281 -3.28 10.81 1.58
C LEU A 281 -4.63 11.05 2.28
N ALA A 282 -5.13 12.29 2.26
CA ALA A 282 -6.43 12.64 2.80
C ALA A 282 -7.57 11.90 2.08
N SER A 283 -7.55 11.89 0.75
CA SER A 283 -8.55 11.17 -0.04
C SER A 283 -8.51 9.66 0.23
N ALA A 284 -7.32 9.07 0.31
CA ALA A 284 -7.17 7.65 0.60
C ALA A 284 -7.66 7.29 2.01
N ALA A 285 -7.36 8.12 3.01
CA ALA A 285 -7.83 7.92 4.38
C ALA A 285 -9.35 7.99 4.46
N LEU A 286 -9.96 9.01 3.86
CA LEU A 286 -11.41 9.19 3.85
C LEU A 286 -12.13 8.03 3.12
N ALA A 287 -11.60 7.61 1.98
CA ALA A 287 -12.14 6.47 1.23
C ALA A 287 -11.93 5.11 1.91
N GLY A 288 -11.10 5.04 2.98
CA GLY A 288 -10.74 3.77 3.60
C GLY A 288 -9.92 2.87 2.69
N SER A 289 -9.07 3.46 1.86
CA SER A 289 -8.22 2.71 0.93
C SER A 289 -7.34 1.72 1.68
N PRO A 290 -7.39 0.42 1.35
CA PRO A 290 -6.62 -0.59 2.07
C PRO A 290 -5.12 -0.51 1.76
N TYR A 291 -4.76 0.07 0.63
CA TYR A 291 -3.38 0.25 0.22
C TYR A 291 -3.17 1.50 -0.64
N LEU A 292 -1.92 1.95 -0.70
CA LEU A 292 -1.41 2.95 -1.64
C LEU A 292 -0.15 2.41 -2.31
N ILE A 293 -0.03 2.58 -3.62
CA ILE A 293 1.16 2.21 -4.40
C ILE A 293 1.69 3.47 -5.06
N PHE A 294 2.94 3.82 -4.74
CA PHE A 294 3.71 4.87 -5.41
C PHE A 294 4.75 4.20 -6.30
N ASP A 295 4.43 4.11 -7.59
CA ASP A 295 5.32 3.44 -8.55
C ASP A 295 6.31 4.41 -9.17
N ASN A 296 7.56 3.95 -9.32
CA ASN A 296 8.64 4.69 -9.95
C ASN A 296 8.98 6.02 -9.25
N TRP A 297 9.21 5.97 -7.92
CA TRP A 297 9.73 7.14 -7.19
C TRP A 297 11.03 7.61 -7.82
N GLY A 298 11.07 8.85 -8.30
CA GLY A 298 12.07 9.35 -9.24
C GLY A 298 13.53 9.19 -8.77
N LYS A 299 14.41 8.84 -9.69
CA LYS A 299 15.85 8.69 -9.46
C LYS A 299 16.44 9.99 -8.87
N GLY A 300 17.14 9.86 -7.76
CA GLY A 300 17.73 10.99 -7.04
C GLY A 300 16.80 11.72 -6.07
N HIS A 301 15.52 11.39 -6.04
CA HIS A 301 14.61 11.91 -5.00
C HIS A 301 14.65 11.04 -3.75
N VAL A 302 14.57 11.71 -2.60
CA VAL A 302 14.54 11.02 -1.30
C VAL A 302 13.12 10.55 -1.01
N ILE A 303 12.96 9.26 -0.73
CA ILE A 303 11.73 8.75 -0.12
C ILE A 303 11.73 9.20 1.34
N GLY A 304 11.03 10.29 1.60
CA GLY A 304 10.92 10.93 2.91
C GLY A 304 10.17 12.23 2.74
N ASN A 305 8.99 12.31 3.36
CA ASN A 305 8.15 13.49 3.34
C ASN A 305 7.38 13.54 4.66
N PRO A 306 7.35 14.68 5.38
CA PRO A 306 6.70 14.79 6.68
C PRO A 306 5.23 14.33 6.67
N SER A 307 4.46 14.63 5.61
CA SER A 307 3.06 14.21 5.50
C SER A 307 2.93 12.68 5.36
N LEU A 308 3.81 12.04 4.56
CA LEU A 308 3.84 10.59 4.42
C LEU A 308 4.28 9.92 5.73
N GLU A 309 5.30 10.45 6.38
CA GLU A 309 5.81 9.93 7.65
C GLU A 309 4.76 10.03 8.76
N ALA A 310 4.05 11.16 8.85
CA ALA A 310 2.92 11.33 9.76
C ALA A 310 1.78 10.36 9.42
N PHE A 311 1.45 10.20 8.13
CA PHE A 311 0.43 9.26 7.69
C PHE A 311 0.76 7.82 8.10
N ILE A 312 2.00 7.37 7.95
CA ILE A 312 2.43 6.01 8.28
C ILE A 312 2.38 5.76 9.80
N THR A 313 2.80 6.74 10.59
CA THR A 313 2.95 6.57 12.05
C THR A 313 1.68 6.76 12.85
N SER A 314 0.66 7.41 12.29
CA SER A 314 -0.60 7.65 13.00
C SER A 314 -1.61 6.54 12.75
N SER A 315 -2.34 6.14 13.77
CA SER A 315 -3.53 5.27 13.65
C SER A 315 -4.75 6.02 13.16
N THR A 316 -4.81 7.33 13.45
CA THR A 316 -5.85 8.24 12.96
C THR A 316 -5.26 9.28 12.02
N TYR A 317 -6.06 9.70 11.05
CA TYR A 317 -5.68 10.75 10.12
C TYR A 317 -6.76 11.84 10.10
N SER A 318 -6.34 13.09 10.24
CA SER A 318 -7.22 14.25 10.22
C SER A 318 -6.78 15.22 9.13
N ASP A 319 -7.73 15.64 8.31
CA ASP A 319 -7.50 16.66 7.27
C ASP A 319 -8.82 17.35 6.88
N ARG A 320 -8.77 18.27 5.94
CA ARG A 320 -9.95 18.91 5.38
C ARG A 320 -10.54 18.06 4.26
N VAL A 321 -11.87 17.99 4.20
CA VAL A 321 -12.57 17.42 3.04
C VAL A 321 -12.34 18.33 1.84
N LEU A 322 -11.86 17.79 0.72
CA LEU A 322 -11.61 18.57 -0.49
C LEU A 322 -12.88 19.26 -0.98
N GLY A 323 -12.77 20.56 -1.24
CA GLY A 323 -13.89 21.38 -1.72
C GLY A 323 -14.92 21.80 -0.67
N VAL A 324 -14.73 21.42 0.59
CA VAL A 324 -15.64 21.77 1.70
C VAL A 324 -14.85 22.26 2.91
N SER A 325 -15.35 23.27 3.62
CA SER A 325 -14.72 23.77 4.87
C SER A 325 -15.05 22.88 6.09
N LYS A 326 -14.91 21.54 5.93
CA LYS A 326 -15.17 20.56 6.98
C LYS A 326 -13.90 19.73 7.25
N MET A 327 -13.57 19.55 8.52
CA MET A 327 -12.53 18.59 8.94
C MET A 327 -13.12 17.19 9.07
N PHE A 328 -12.31 16.19 8.81
CA PHE A 328 -12.61 14.80 9.13
C PHE A 328 -11.48 14.20 9.96
N THR A 329 -11.80 13.18 10.75
CA THR A 329 -10.83 12.37 11.49
C THR A 329 -11.26 10.91 11.41
N VAL A 330 -10.44 10.08 10.78
CA VAL A 330 -10.76 8.66 10.57
C VAL A 330 -9.66 7.76 11.08
N GLU A 331 -10.03 6.58 11.57
CA GLU A 331 -9.07 5.50 11.78
C GLU A 331 -8.56 5.01 10.43
N LYS A 332 -7.25 4.86 10.33
CA LYS A 332 -6.57 4.50 9.09
C LYS A 332 -5.97 3.10 9.17
N GLN A 333 -6.33 2.25 8.22
CA GLN A 333 -5.68 0.97 7.93
C GLN A 333 -5.29 0.97 6.45
N CYS A 334 -4.10 1.46 6.14
CA CYS A 334 -3.63 1.59 4.77
C CYS A 334 -2.19 1.13 4.68
N LEU A 335 -1.91 0.15 3.85
CA LEU A 335 -0.58 -0.34 3.56
C LEU A 335 0.06 0.53 2.48
N VAL A 336 1.36 0.79 2.58
CA VAL A 336 2.06 1.67 1.63
C VAL A 336 3.18 0.90 0.95
N PHE A 337 3.15 0.92 -0.38
CA PHE A 337 4.14 0.28 -1.25
C PHE A 337 4.80 1.35 -2.13
N ILE A 338 6.11 1.33 -2.20
CA ILE A 338 6.87 2.31 -2.98
C ILE A 338 7.88 1.55 -3.84
N SER A 339 7.90 1.80 -5.15
CA SER A 339 8.98 1.34 -6.01
C SER A 339 9.88 2.51 -6.44
N GLY A 340 11.15 2.23 -6.65
CA GLY A 340 12.07 3.24 -7.15
C GLY A 340 13.38 2.63 -7.67
N ASN A 341 13.99 3.30 -8.66
CA ASN A 341 15.32 2.96 -9.15
C ASN A 341 16.33 3.90 -8.49
N GLY A 342 17.26 3.36 -7.69
CA GLY A 342 18.24 4.18 -6.99
C GLY A 342 17.62 5.27 -6.11
N ALA A 343 16.41 5.05 -5.62
CA ALA A 343 15.73 5.96 -4.70
C ALA A 343 16.42 5.91 -3.35
N ARG A 344 16.66 7.08 -2.78
CA ARG A 344 17.20 7.21 -1.42
C ARG A 344 16.07 7.19 -0.43
N VAL A 345 16.31 6.60 0.72
CA VAL A 345 15.34 6.58 1.82
C VAL A 345 15.83 7.46 2.94
N SER A 346 15.00 8.38 3.44
CA SER A 346 15.36 9.19 4.62
C SER A 346 15.60 8.29 5.83
N PRO A 347 16.43 8.70 6.81
CA PRO A 347 16.65 7.91 8.02
C PRO A 347 15.36 7.58 8.75
N ASP A 348 14.40 8.51 8.76
CA ASP A 348 13.11 8.32 9.39
C ASP A 348 12.23 7.32 8.65
N MET A 349 12.19 7.36 7.33
CA MET A 349 11.48 6.36 6.52
C MET A 349 12.14 4.99 6.60
N ARG A 350 13.47 4.93 6.63
CA ARG A 350 14.22 3.67 6.71
C ARG A 350 13.83 2.84 7.94
N ARG A 351 13.74 3.46 9.10
CA ARG A 351 13.33 2.78 10.33
C ARG A 351 11.84 2.41 10.37
N ARG A 352 11.07 2.79 9.36
CA ARG A 352 9.63 2.49 9.22
C ARG A 352 9.33 1.61 8.01
N SER A 353 10.36 1.15 7.32
CA SER A 353 10.18 0.40 6.09
C SER A 353 10.95 -0.91 6.07
N LEU A 354 10.42 -1.84 5.30
CA LEU A 354 11.06 -3.07 4.90
C LEU A 354 11.48 -2.93 3.43
N VAL A 355 12.77 -3.13 3.16
CA VAL A 355 13.33 -2.91 1.83
C VAL A 355 13.52 -4.25 1.15
N ILE A 356 12.95 -4.38 -0.04
CA ILE A 356 13.10 -5.52 -0.94
C ILE A 356 14.05 -5.10 -2.05
N ASP A 357 15.15 -5.82 -2.18
CA ASP A 357 16.13 -5.58 -3.22
C ASP A 357 15.99 -6.60 -4.34
N LEU A 358 16.12 -6.12 -5.59
CA LEU A 358 16.24 -6.95 -6.79
C LEU A 358 17.58 -6.62 -7.47
N GLU A 359 18.31 -7.65 -7.88
CA GLU A 359 19.64 -7.52 -8.46
C GLU A 359 19.70 -8.21 -9.82
N VAL A 360 19.57 -7.45 -10.89
CA VAL A 360 19.76 -7.93 -12.25
C VAL A 360 21.24 -7.99 -12.53
N VAL A 361 21.74 -9.18 -12.88
CA VAL A 361 23.15 -9.45 -13.13
C VAL A 361 23.50 -9.18 -14.59
N GLU A 362 22.57 -9.42 -15.49
CA GLU A 362 22.73 -9.24 -16.93
C GLU A 362 22.98 -7.75 -17.26
N ALA A 363 23.66 -7.49 -18.36
CA ALA A 363 23.94 -6.13 -18.83
C ALA A 363 22.67 -5.32 -19.08
N ARG A 364 21.59 -5.99 -19.50
CA ARG A 364 20.24 -5.43 -19.65
C ARG A 364 19.23 -6.35 -18.99
N SER A 365 18.18 -5.78 -18.42
CA SER A 365 17.11 -6.58 -17.80
C SER A 365 16.36 -7.45 -18.82
N GLU A 366 16.34 -7.04 -20.09
CA GLU A 366 15.72 -7.75 -21.21
C GLU A 366 16.50 -9.01 -21.61
N ASP A 367 17.80 -9.08 -21.29
CA ASP A 367 18.67 -10.23 -21.59
C ASP A 367 18.45 -11.39 -20.60
N ARG A 368 17.61 -11.20 -19.57
CA ARG A 368 17.28 -12.24 -18.60
C ARG A 368 16.44 -13.34 -19.25
N GLU A 369 16.87 -14.58 -19.09
CA GLU A 369 16.06 -15.74 -19.45
C GLU A 369 14.98 -15.97 -18.38
N ILE A 370 13.73 -15.69 -18.71
CA ILE A 370 12.57 -15.94 -17.86
C ILE A 370 11.83 -17.16 -18.41
N LYS A 371 11.91 -18.28 -17.69
CA LYS A 371 11.31 -19.55 -18.13
C LYS A 371 9.80 -19.55 -18.06
N LYS A 372 9.25 -18.88 -17.05
CA LYS A 372 7.81 -18.77 -16.82
C LYS A 372 7.43 -17.30 -16.68
N PRO A 373 7.19 -16.60 -17.80
CA PRO A 373 6.77 -15.21 -17.76
C PRO A 373 5.47 -15.07 -16.98
N MET A 374 5.41 -14.06 -16.10
CA MET A 374 4.25 -13.75 -15.30
C MET A 374 3.93 -12.26 -15.44
N GLY A 375 2.66 -11.93 -15.55
CA GLY A 375 2.11 -10.59 -15.51
C GLY A 375 0.93 -10.49 -14.57
N GLU A 376 0.27 -9.36 -14.55
CA GLU A 376 -0.94 -9.18 -13.74
C GLU A 376 -2.07 -10.16 -14.13
N PRO A 377 -2.33 -10.47 -15.42
CA PRO A 377 -3.35 -11.44 -15.79
C PRO A 377 -3.12 -12.83 -15.19
N GLU A 378 -1.87 -13.32 -15.20
CA GLU A 378 -1.51 -14.62 -14.63
C GLU A 378 -1.66 -14.63 -13.11
N ILE A 379 -1.33 -13.53 -12.43
CA ILE A 379 -1.56 -13.37 -10.99
C ILE A 379 -3.07 -13.41 -10.69
N LEU A 380 -3.87 -12.69 -11.46
CA LEU A 380 -5.33 -12.65 -11.29
C LEU A 380 -5.97 -14.02 -11.53
N GLN A 381 -5.49 -14.78 -12.50
CA GLN A 381 -5.96 -16.15 -12.75
C GLN A 381 -5.62 -17.10 -11.59
N GLN A 382 -4.49 -16.90 -10.92
CA GLN A 382 -4.02 -17.75 -9.82
C GLN A 382 -4.49 -17.27 -8.44
N ARG A 383 -5.34 -16.25 -8.34
CA ARG A 383 -5.83 -15.70 -7.06
C ARG A 383 -6.33 -16.78 -6.09
N PRO A 384 -7.18 -17.76 -6.48
CA PRO A 384 -7.64 -18.77 -5.55
C PRO A 384 -6.50 -19.58 -4.92
N ALA A 385 -5.54 -20.02 -5.74
CA ALA A 385 -4.40 -20.80 -5.27
C ALA A 385 -3.47 -19.98 -4.36
N ILE A 386 -3.22 -18.72 -4.71
CA ILE A 386 -2.39 -17.82 -3.90
C ILE A 386 -3.06 -17.54 -2.55
N LEU A 387 -4.36 -17.26 -2.52
CA LEU A 387 -5.10 -17.00 -1.28
C LEU A 387 -5.13 -18.25 -0.37
N ALA A 388 -5.36 -19.42 -0.95
CA ALA A 388 -5.30 -20.70 -0.24
C ALA A 388 -3.91 -20.93 0.37
N ALA A 389 -2.84 -20.64 -0.38
CA ALA A 389 -1.47 -20.77 0.10
C ALA A 389 -1.16 -19.79 1.25
N LEU A 390 -1.57 -18.53 1.14
CA LEU A 390 -1.40 -17.55 2.21
C LEU A 390 -2.18 -17.95 3.47
N TRP A 391 -3.40 -18.48 3.30
CA TRP A 391 -4.19 -18.97 4.42
C TRP A 391 -3.57 -20.21 5.08
N ALA A 392 -3.02 -21.13 4.31
CA ALA A 392 -2.31 -22.31 4.85
C ALA A 392 -1.14 -21.91 5.75
N ILE A 393 -0.36 -20.88 5.37
CA ILE A 393 0.73 -20.36 6.18
C ILE A 393 0.21 -19.71 7.49
N VAL A 394 -0.87 -18.97 7.42
CA VAL A 394 -1.48 -18.36 8.61
C VAL A 394 -2.03 -19.43 9.56
N ARG A 395 -2.64 -20.50 9.02
CA ARG A 395 -3.10 -21.66 9.83
C ARG A 395 -1.93 -22.40 10.49
N GLU A 396 -0.82 -22.59 9.79
CA GLU A 396 0.38 -23.22 10.35
C GLU A 396 0.90 -22.47 11.58
N TRP A 397 0.97 -21.14 11.48
CA TRP A 397 1.34 -20.28 12.60
C TRP A 397 0.36 -20.41 13.78
N ASP A 398 -0.94 -20.49 13.50
CA ASP A 398 -1.99 -20.69 14.50
C ASP A 398 -1.85 -22.04 15.21
N GLN A 399 -1.66 -23.11 14.43
CA GLN A 399 -1.47 -24.47 14.95
C GLN A 399 -0.21 -24.60 15.82
N LYS A 400 0.82 -23.81 15.55
CA LYS A 400 2.03 -23.72 16.39
C LYS A 400 1.85 -22.87 17.65
N GLY A 401 0.63 -22.41 17.94
CA GLY A 401 0.32 -21.60 19.11
C GLY A 401 0.67 -20.14 18.96
N ARG A 402 0.80 -19.65 17.73
CA ARG A 402 1.05 -18.24 17.39
C ARG A 402 2.33 -17.68 18.01
N PRO A 403 3.48 -18.28 17.76
CA PRO A 403 4.74 -17.75 18.29
C PRO A 403 4.96 -16.32 17.81
N ASP A 404 5.37 -15.44 18.72
CA ASP A 404 5.84 -14.09 18.36
C ASP A 404 7.12 -14.19 17.52
N GLY A 405 7.28 -13.30 16.55
CA GLY A 405 8.53 -13.18 15.80
C GLY A 405 9.72 -12.86 16.73
N SER A 406 10.88 -13.45 16.44
CA SER A 406 12.11 -13.31 17.22
C SER A 406 12.62 -11.86 17.28
N PHE A 407 12.31 -11.06 16.27
CA PHE A 407 12.75 -9.67 16.16
C PHE A 407 11.60 -8.69 16.40
N ARG A 408 11.78 -7.78 17.36
CA ARG A 408 10.81 -6.69 17.65
C ARG A 408 11.28 -5.39 17.03
N HIS A 409 10.52 -4.89 16.06
CA HIS A 409 10.81 -3.62 15.43
C HIS A 409 10.16 -2.46 16.21
N GLY A 410 10.95 -1.45 16.61
CA GLY A 410 10.48 -0.36 17.46
C GLY A 410 9.34 0.48 16.88
N SER A 411 9.30 0.68 15.55
CA SER A 411 8.28 1.50 14.90
C SER A 411 6.96 0.76 14.62
N PHE A 412 6.98 -0.59 14.51
CA PHE A 412 5.80 -1.42 14.22
C PHE A 412 5.87 -2.77 14.95
N SER A 413 6.05 -2.70 16.26
CA SER A 413 6.32 -3.85 17.12
C SER A 413 5.27 -4.96 17.04
N LYS A 414 3.96 -4.62 17.05
CA LYS A 414 2.90 -5.64 16.97
C LYS A 414 2.87 -6.32 15.61
N TRP A 415 3.11 -5.58 14.54
CA TRP A 415 3.24 -6.14 13.21
C TRP A 415 4.43 -7.12 13.14
N SER A 416 5.61 -6.73 13.66
CA SER A 416 6.80 -7.58 13.64
C SER A 416 6.63 -8.85 14.50
N GLN A 417 5.87 -8.80 15.58
CA GLN A 417 5.51 -9.98 16.38
C GLN A 417 4.67 -10.96 15.57
N VAL A 418 3.56 -10.48 14.97
CA VAL A 418 2.60 -11.34 14.28
C VAL A 418 3.17 -11.82 12.95
N PHE A 419 3.53 -10.91 12.04
CA PHE A 419 3.99 -11.30 10.70
C PHE A 419 5.42 -11.86 10.70
N GLY A 420 6.29 -11.42 11.62
CA GLY A 420 7.56 -12.08 11.87
C GLY A 420 7.37 -13.52 12.32
N GLY A 421 6.48 -13.76 13.27
CA GLY A 421 6.15 -15.10 13.74
C GLY A 421 5.55 -16.00 12.67
N ILE A 422 4.66 -15.47 11.82
CA ILE A 422 4.09 -16.20 10.68
C ILE A 422 5.21 -16.65 9.72
N ILE A 423 6.10 -15.75 9.35
CA ILE A 423 7.22 -16.03 8.43
C ILE A 423 8.20 -17.06 9.04
N GLU A 424 8.56 -16.90 10.31
CA GLU A 424 9.47 -17.83 11.00
C GLU A 424 8.84 -19.21 11.21
N SER A 425 7.52 -19.28 11.33
CA SER A 425 6.80 -20.57 11.45
C SER A 425 6.98 -21.49 10.25
N ILE A 426 7.29 -20.94 9.09
CA ILE A 426 7.57 -21.69 7.86
C ILE A 426 9.07 -21.81 7.56
N GLY A 427 9.93 -21.47 8.51
CA GLY A 427 11.39 -21.61 8.39
C GLY A 427 12.10 -20.53 7.57
N LEU A 428 11.43 -19.41 7.26
CA LEU A 428 12.06 -18.27 6.60
C LEU A 428 12.63 -17.27 7.61
N PRO A 429 13.68 -16.51 7.26
CA PRO A 429 14.25 -15.49 8.13
C PRO A 429 13.24 -14.38 8.46
N ASN A 430 13.35 -13.80 9.65
CA ASN A 430 12.48 -12.71 10.07
C ASN A 430 12.58 -11.51 9.11
N PRO A 431 11.46 -10.99 8.58
CA PRO A 431 11.48 -9.88 7.61
C PRO A 431 12.02 -8.57 8.19
N CYS A 432 12.04 -8.44 9.53
CA CYS A 432 12.57 -7.28 10.23
C CYS A 432 14.06 -7.39 10.55
N GLU A 433 14.69 -8.53 10.32
CA GLU A 433 16.12 -8.72 10.53
C GLU A 433 16.91 -7.84 9.55
N LEU A 434 17.82 -7.03 10.11
CA LEU A 434 18.60 -6.09 9.32
C LEU A 434 19.68 -6.82 8.53
N GLY A 435 19.40 -7.11 7.25
CA GLY A 435 20.43 -7.54 6.30
C GLY A 435 21.14 -6.34 5.65
N LYS A 436 22.17 -6.62 4.86
CA LYS A 436 22.83 -5.61 4.01
C LYS A 436 21.87 -5.23 2.87
N THR A 437 21.34 -4.01 2.87
CA THR A 437 20.48 -3.48 1.79
C THR A 437 21.30 -2.67 0.80
N VAL A 438 20.98 -2.79 -0.49
CA VAL A 438 21.55 -1.94 -1.57
C VAL A 438 21.23 -0.45 -1.32
N VAL A 439 20.17 -0.16 -0.57
CA VAL A 439 19.77 1.21 -0.19
C VAL A 439 20.77 1.90 0.76
N ASP A 440 21.74 1.15 1.29
CA ASP A 440 22.73 1.67 2.26
C ASP A 440 24.08 2.02 1.66
N ASP A 441 24.20 2.04 0.33
CA ASP A 441 25.48 2.28 -0.35
C ASP A 441 26.13 3.61 0.09
N THR A 442 25.36 4.64 0.37
CA THR A 442 25.92 5.92 0.82
C THR A 442 26.59 5.82 2.19
N LEU A 443 25.96 5.13 3.16
CA LEU A 443 26.52 4.92 4.49
C LEU A 443 27.73 3.97 4.41
N ARG A 444 27.61 2.91 3.62
CA ARG A 444 28.66 1.92 3.40
C ARG A 444 29.88 2.54 2.72
N ASP A 445 29.62 3.33 1.66
CA ASP A 445 30.70 4.01 0.94
C ASP A 445 31.35 5.09 1.80
N MET A 446 30.56 5.82 2.61
CA MET A 446 31.08 6.78 3.57
C MET A 446 31.89 6.08 4.67
N GLN A 447 31.42 4.94 5.18
CA GLN A 447 32.16 4.14 6.16
C GLN A 447 33.48 3.62 5.59
N LYS A 448 33.47 3.10 4.35
CA LYS A 448 34.69 2.66 3.66
C LYS A 448 35.65 3.83 3.44
N LEU A 449 35.17 4.94 2.90
CA LEU A 449 35.97 6.14 2.70
C LEU A 449 36.65 6.58 3.99
N VAL A 450 35.90 6.65 5.09
CA VAL A 450 36.43 7.11 6.39
C VAL A 450 37.44 6.12 6.96
N VAL A 451 37.18 4.80 6.86
CA VAL A 451 38.09 3.75 7.36
C VAL A 451 39.35 3.69 6.51
N GLU A 452 39.23 3.64 5.18
CA GLU A 452 40.41 3.56 4.29
C GLU A 452 41.22 4.86 4.26
N ALA A 453 40.58 6.02 4.45
CA ALA A 453 41.27 7.28 4.60
C ALA A 453 42.23 7.27 5.82
N ILE A 454 41.89 6.52 6.88
CA ILE A 454 42.78 6.35 8.05
C ILE A 454 43.77 5.21 7.85
N GLU A 455 43.38 4.05 7.30
CA GLU A 455 44.19 2.84 7.31
C GLU A 455 45.19 2.73 6.14
N GLY A 456 44.85 3.29 4.98
CA GLY A 456 45.55 2.95 3.73
C GLY A 456 46.51 3.99 3.16
N ALA A 457 46.13 5.25 3.11
CA ALA A 457 46.91 6.30 2.46
C ALA A 457 47.23 7.46 3.40
N LEU A 458 46.68 7.45 4.59
CA LEU A 458 46.55 8.61 5.44
C LEU A 458 47.00 8.37 6.89
N ASP A 459 47.67 7.26 7.17
CA ASP A 459 48.25 6.98 8.49
C ASP A 459 49.27 8.08 8.92
N GLU A 460 49.85 8.78 7.94
CA GLU A 460 50.62 10.01 8.17
C GLU A 460 49.75 11.24 8.47
N HIS A 461 48.42 11.10 8.39
CA HIS A 461 47.45 12.21 8.34
C HIS A 461 46.38 12.17 9.43
N VAL A 462 46.53 11.33 10.47
CA VAL A 462 45.60 11.31 11.61
C VAL A 462 45.44 12.73 12.18
N GLY A 463 44.22 13.29 12.02
CA GLY A 463 43.91 14.66 12.42
C GLY A 463 44.13 15.73 11.36
N LYS A 464 44.47 15.38 10.12
CA LYS A 464 44.53 16.34 9.00
C LYS A 464 43.15 16.72 8.47
N THR A 465 43.12 17.91 7.94
CA THR A 465 41.96 18.54 7.31
C THR A 465 41.99 18.28 5.81
N PHE A 466 40.96 17.66 5.28
CA PHE A 466 40.80 17.37 3.86
C PHE A 466 39.84 18.35 3.21
N THR A 467 40.14 18.78 1.99
CA THR A 467 39.16 19.50 1.17
C THR A 467 38.12 18.54 0.59
N GLY A 468 36.93 19.02 0.30
CA GLY A 468 35.92 18.23 -0.37
C GLY A 468 36.36 17.71 -1.75
N ALA A 469 37.31 18.35 -2.42
CA ALA A 469 37.89 17.91 -3.69
C ALA A 469 38.81 16.68 -3.47
N GLU A 470 39.67 16.70 -2.48
CA GLU A 470 40.56 15.57 -2.15
C GLU A 470 39.78 14.34 -1.77
N LEU A 471 38.75 14.46 -0.93
CA LEU A 471 37.88 13.34 -0.58
C LEU A 471 37.08 12.81 -1.79
N LEU A 472 36.67 13.69 -2.71
CA LEU A 472 35.97 13.32 -3.92
C LEU A 472 36.85 12.55 -4.89
N ASP A 473 38.10 13.03 -5.10
CA ASP A 473 39.06 12.37 -5.99
C ASP A 473 39.46 11.00 -5.42
N PHE A 474 39.72 10.92 -4.11
CA PHE A 474 39.96 9.66 -3.41
C PHE A 474 38.77 8.68 -3.56
N SER A 475 37.55 9.18 -3.45
CA SER A 475 36.34 8.36 -3.62
C SER A 475 36.23 7.80 -5.02
N ARG A 476 36.57 8.60 -6.06
CA ARG A 476 36.57 8.18 -7.44
C ARG A 476 37.59 7.10 -7.75
N GLU A 477 38.81 7.28 -7.27
CA GLU A 477 39.90 6.30 -7.42
C GLU A 477 39.58 4.93 -6.80
N ARG A 478 38.75 4.91 -5.76
CA ARG A 478 38.34 3.69 -5.04
C ARG A 478 36.96 3.14 -5.47
N GLY A 479 36.32 3.77 -6.43
CA GLY A 479 34.96 3.36 -6.87
C GLY A 479 33.89 3.53 -5.79
N TYR A 480 34.01 4.57 -4.92
CA TYR A 480 32.98 4.92 -3.95
C TYR A 480 32.02 5.94 -4.54
N PHE A 481 30.76 5.86 -4.12
CA PHE A 481 29.70 6.76 -4.60
C PHE A 481 29.52 6.76 -6.14
N GLU A 482 29.72 5.62 -6.81
CA GLU A 482 29.55 5.44 -8.26
C GLU A 482 28.17 5.94 -8.76
N TRP A 483 27.18 5.93 -7.90
CA TRP A 483 25.83 6.42 -8.19
C TRP A 483 25.70 7.95 -8.30
N ILE A 484 26.75 8.73 -7.92
CA ILE A 484 26.83 10.19 -8.07
C ILE A 484 28.10 10.65 -8.76
N LEU A 485 29.14 9.85 -8.72
CA LEU A 485 30.43 10.14 -9.34
C LEU A 485 30.53 9.35 -10.65
N SER A 486 31.01 10.00 -11.70
CA SER A 486 31.37 9.32 -12.94
C SER A 486 32.71 8.61 -12.73
N ASP A 487 32.94 7.47 -13.44
CA ASP A 487 34.19 6.71 -13.38
C ASP A 487 35.42 7.59 -13.73
N GLU A 488 35.21 8.50 -14.67
CA GLU A 488 36.19 9.54 -14.99
C GLU A 488 35.61 10.92 -14.65
N ALA A 489 36.51 11.85 -14.30
CA ALA A 489 36.11 13.22 -14.02
C ALA A 489 35.46 13.86 -15.26
N PRO A 490 34.23 14.42 -15.17
CA PRO A 490 33.56 15.02 -16.31
C PRO A 490 34.43 16.12 -16.94
N GLU A 491 34.48 16.19 -18.26
CA GLU A 491 35.22 17.27 -18.94
C GLU A 491 34.53 18.64 -18.77
N ARG A 492 33.20 18.64 -18.70
CA ARG A 492 32.39 19.86 -18.59
C ARG A 492 32.37 20.41 -17.18
N GLU A 493 32.70 21.70 -17.02
CA GLU A 493 32.78 22.39 -15.73
C GLU A 493 31.44 22.46 -14.96
N ASP A 494 30.31 22.51 -15.65
CA ASP A 494 29.00 22.49 -15.04
C ASP A 494 28.70 21.13 -14.37
N LEU A 495 29.10 20.01 -14.98
CA LEU A 495 28.97 18.67 -14.43
C LEU A 495 29.94 18.45 -13.25
N LYS A 496 31.19 18.89 -13.37
CA LYS A 496 32.14 18.90 -12.24
C LYS A 496 31.57 19.64 -11.02
N ARG A 497 30.95 20.80 -11.27
CA ARG A 497 30.34 21.59 -10.20
C ARG A 497 29.14 20.88 -9.58
N GLN A 498 28.34 20.17 -10.37
CA GLN A 498 27.21 19.38 -9.87
C GLN A 498 27.68 18.20 -9.00
N GLU A 499 28.69 17.44 -9.44
CA GLU A 499 29.25 16.34 -8.66
C GLU A 499 29.83 16.84 -7.34
N ARG A 500 30.65 17.88 -7.35
CA ARG A 500 31.19 18.52 -6.15
C ARG A 500 30.09 18.95 -5.17
N SER A 501 29.04 19.57 -5.69
CA SER A 501 27.90 19.99 -4.86
C SER A 501 27.14 18.82 -4.25
N LYS A 502 26.93 17.73 -5.00
CA LYS A 502 26.27 16.52 -4.52
C LYS A 502 27.13 15.82 -3.44
N PHE A 503 28.43 15.68 -3.69
CA PHE A 503 29.36 15.06 -2.75
C PHE A 503 29.49 15.86 -1.45
N ALA A 504 29.59 17.20 -1.54
CA ALA A 504 29.63 18.08 -0.38
C ALA A 504 28.38 17.90 0.51
N LYS A 505 27.19 17.77 -0.08
CA LYS A 505 25.95 17.48 0.67
C LYS A 505 25.97 16.13 1.39
N ILE A 506 26.66 15.15 0.83
CA ILE A 506 26.87 13.86 1.51
C ILE A 506 27.78 14.06 2.71
N CYS A 507 28.92 14.71 2.53
CA CYS A 507 29.83 15.01 3.62
C CYS A 507 29.12 15.79 4.74
N ASP A 508 28.31 16.80 4.38
CA ASP A 508 27.51 17.57 5.35
C ASP A 508 26.55 16.71 6.16
N ARG A 509 25.91 15.72 5.51
CA ARG A 509 25.00 14.80 6.16
C ARG A 509 25.67 13.94 7.22
N PHE A 510 26.93 13.57 6.99
CA PHE A 510 27.71 12.74 7.91
C PHE A 510 28.57 13.54 8.88
N ASN A 511 28.48 14.87 8.89
CA ASN A 511 29.17 15.69 9.88
C ASN A 511 28.75 15.31 11.30
N GLY A 512 29.71 15.04 12.15
CA GLY A 512 29.49 14.57 13.52
C GLY A 512 29.20 13.06 13.64
N SER A 513 29.28 12.30 12.54
CA SER A 513 29.04 10.86 12.59
C SER A 513 30.25 10.09 13.10
N ARG A 514 29.98 9.01 13.85
CA ARG A 514 30.98 8.02 14.29
C ARG A 514 30.89 6.74 13.46
N PHE A 515 32.01 6.25 13.01
CA PHE A 515 32.21 4.99 12.29
C PHE A 515 33.20 4.11 13.08
N GLY A 516 32.66 3.35 14.05
CA GLY A 516 33.50 2.65 15.02
C GLY A 516 34.25 3.63 15.91
N GLU A 517 35.59 3.55 15.88
CA GLU A 517 36.48 4.46 16.62
C GLU A 517 36.85 5.74 15.85
N ILE A 518 36.26 5.98 14.70
CA ILE A 518 36.58 7.10 13.82
C ILE A 518 35.48 8.12 13.81
N GLU A 519 35.82 9.40 13.93
CA GLU A 519 34.88 10.54 13.80
C GLU A 519 35.13 11.29 12.50
N PHE A 520 34.02 11.67 11.83
CA PHE A 520 34.01 12.52 10.64
C PHE A 520 33.36 13.86 10.98
N LEU A 521 34.12 14.94 10.90
CA LEU A 521 33.70 16.27 11.35
C LEU A 521 33.98 17.32 10.28
N ALA A 522 33.17 18.39 10.26
CA ALA A 522 33.51 19.58 9.48
C ALA A 522 34.76 20.27 10.09
N GLY A 523 35.70 20.60 9.24
CA GLY A 523 36.87 21.39 9.59
C GLY A 523 36.66 22.88 9.36
N GLU A 524 37.67 23.69 9.67
CA GLU A 524 37.66 25.12 9.35
C GLU A 524 37.81 25.34 7.83
N ASP A 525 37.04 26.26 7.28
CA ASP A 525 37.13 26.62 5.86
C ASP A 525 38.51 27.22 5.53
N ILE A 526 39.18 26.67 4.53
CA ILE A 526 40.47 27.18 4.05
C ILE A 526 40.22 28.17 2.91
N ARG A 527 40.95 29.27 2.93
CA ARG A 527 40.95 30.26 1.85
C ARG A 527 41.98 29.85 0.80
N ASP A 528 41.53 29.55 -0.40
CA ASP A 528 42.39 29.28 -1.54
C ASP A 528 43.22 30.53 -1.88
N THR A 529 44.53 30.41 -1.92
CA THR A 529 45.42 31.54 -2.16
C THR A 529 45.42 32.03 -3.60
N GLU A 530 45.11 31.14 -4.57
CA GLU A 530 45.07 31.46 -6.00
C GLU A 530 43.70 32.00 -6.45
N THR A 531 42.63 31.33 -6.06
CA THR A 531 41.26 31.68 -6.51
C THR A 531 40.50 32.59 -5.55
N ARG A 532 41.06 32.88 -4.37
CA ARG A 532 40.44 33.62 -3.25
C ARG A 532 39.08 33.03 -2.80
N SER A 533 38.70 31.81 -3.26
CA SER A 533 37.46 31.14 -2.88
C SER A 533 37.62 30.42 -1.53
N ARG A 534 36.49 30.29 -0.80
CA ARG A 534 36.43 29.44 0.39
C ARG A 534 36.29 27.97 -0.03
N LYS A 535 37.20 27.12 0.46
CA LYS A 535 37.14 25.66 0.32
C LYS A 535 36.69 25.07 1.65
N ARG A 536 35.61 24.32 1.62
CA ARG A 536 35.10 23.61 2.77
C ARG A 536 36.01 22.41 3.06
N THR A 537 36.27 22.15 4.34
CA THR A 537 37.17 21.09 4.77
C THR A 537 36.49 20.10 5.72
N TRP A 538 37.11 18.94 5.86
CA TRP A 538 36.64 17.84 6.67
C TRP A 538 37.78 17.25 7.48
N ILE A 539 37.51 16.87 8.72
CA ILE A 539 38.47 16.23 9.62
C ILE A 539 38.04 14.79 9.83
N ILE A 540 38.95 13.85 9.59
CA ILE A 540 38.80 12.44 9.92
C ILE A 540 39.80 12.13 11.03
N ARG A 541 39.29 11.73 12.20
CA ARG A 541 40.17 11.44 13.37
C ARG A 541 39.64 10.24 14.15
N ARG A 542 40.54 9.60 14.92
CA ARG A 542 40.12 8.62 15.92
C ARG A 542 39.41 9.35 17.06
N ALA A 543 38.26 8.79 17.48
CA ALA A 543 37.54 9.30 18.63
C ALA A 543 38.35 9.11 19.90
N SER A 544 38.49 10.14 20.69
CA SER A 544 39.17 10.12 21.98
C SER A 544 38.35 9.36 23.02
#